data_1c90989dbb318c53983816ef32aa7f7d
#
_entry.id   1c90989dbb318c53983816ef32aa7f7d
#
_cell.length_a   1.000
_cell.length_b   1.000
_cell.length_c   1.000
_cell.angle_alpha   90.00
_cell.angle_beta   90.00
_cell.angle_gamma   90.00
#
_symmetry.space_group_name_H-M   'P 1'
#
loop_
_entity.id
_entity.type
_entity.pdbx_description
1 polymer ?
#
loop_
_entity_poly.entity_id
_entity_poly.type
_entity_poly.pdbx_seq_one_letter_code
_entity_poly.pdbx_strand_id
1 'polypeptide(L)'
;KAALGAKLDDGWIDLRAPAIFRYDCASGRNETLPIQLGDRLGAMVFTADGRMVAADRTGLHLIEHGQRRTLAHPDAGQPLNCFNDAKVDAQGRLWSGGADTKDTDASGSLWVFDAKAKARKVDSGFICSNGPAFSPDGRRAYFTDSYAFEIWRYDIDPASGEVGPRRSFAKIPQVDGYPDGMTVDAVGFLWN
;
A
#
# COMPACT_ATOMS: atom_id res chain seq x y z
N LYS A 1 -4.99 -13.16 -26.37
CA LYS A 1 -3.86 -13.01 -25.41
C LYS A 1 -3.73 -11.52 -25.20
N ALA A 2 -4.31 -10.98 -24.10
CA ALA A 2 -4.06 -9.60 -23.71
C ALA A 2 -2.57 -9.50 -23.39
N ALA A 3 -1.87 -8.52 -23.98
CA ALA A 3 -0.49 -8.26 -23.67
C ALA A 3 -0.42 -7.75 -22.22
N LEU A 4 0.17 -8.54 -21.34
CA LEU A 4 0.57 -8.11 -19.99
C LEU A 4 1.67 -7.03 -20.15
N GLY A 5 1.28 -5.81 -20.40
CA GLY A 5 2.16 -4.68 -20.67
C GLY A 5 1.39 -3.45 -21.10
N ALA A 6 0.06 -3.59 -21.31
CA ALA A 6 -0.80 -2.44 -21.47
C ALA A 6 -0.87 -1.70 -20.12
N LYS A 7 -0.65 -0.39 -20.14
CA LYS A 7 -0.87 0.49 -19.00
C LYS A 7 -2.30 0.24 -18.49
N LEU A 8 -2.44 -0.22 -17.26
CA LEU A 8 -3.73 -0.33 -16.61
C LEU A 8 -4.13 1.09 -16.21
N ASP A 9 -4.92 1.74 -17.05
CA ASP A 9 -5.38 3.10 -16.76
C ASP A 9 -6.39 3.10 -15.62
N ASP A 10 -7.16 1.97 -15.43
CA ASP A 10 -8.16 1.79 -14.37
C ASP A 10 -8.13 0.33 -13.86
N GLY A 11 -7.20 0.05 -12.95
CA GLY A 11 -7.09 -1.25 -12.31
C GLY A 11 -7.55 -1.22 -10.85
N TRP A 12 -8.19 -2.26 -10.38
CA TRP A 12 -8.56 -2.45 -9.00
C TRP A 12 -8.32 -3.89 -8.53
N ILE A 13 -8.30 -4.08 -7.23
CA ILE A 13 -8.02 -5.37 -6.61
C ILE A 13 -9.16 -5.78 -5.68
N ASP A 14 -9.35 -7.10 -5.52
CA ASP A 14 -10.10 -7.68 -4.41
C ASP A 14 -9.11 -8.26 -3.39
N LEU A 15 -9.19 -7.79 -2.16
CA LEU A 15 -8.29 -8.18 -1.09
C LEU A 15 -8.59 -9.59 -0.57
N ARG A 16 -9.86 -9.95 -0.44
CA ARG A 16 -10.30 -11.19 0.22
C ARG A 16 -10.49 -12.37 -0.73
N ALA A 17 -10.87 -12.09 -1.96
CA ALA A 17 -10.87 -13.03 -3.06
C ALA A 17 -9.79 -12.60 -4.06
N PRO A 18 -8.49 -12.81 -3.75
CA PRO A 18 -7.38 -12.15 -4.41
C PRO A 18 -7.48 -12.18 -5.91
N ALA A 19 -7.80 -11.03 -6.50
CA ALA A 19 -7.92 -10.84 -7.92
C ALA A 19 -7.51 -9.42 -8.32
N ILE A 20 -7.00 -9.29 -9.52
CA ILE A 20 -6.71 -8.00 -10.14
C ILE A 20 -7.64 -7.84 -11.34
N PHE A 21 -8.27 -6.69 -11.41
CA PHE A 21 -9.23 -6.36 -12.46
C PHE A 21 -8.71 -5.18 -13.26
N ARG A 22 -9.06 -5.19 -14.54
CA ARG A 22 -8.88 -4.06 -15.45
C ARG A 22 -10.25 -3.60 -15.95
N TYR A 23 -10.51 -2.31 -15.80
CA TYR A 23 -11.70 -1.68 -16.33
C TYR A 23 -11.32 -0.85 -17.56
N ASP A 24 -12.01 -1.08 -18.66
CA ASP A 24 -11.89 -0.30 -19.89
C ASP A 24 -13.01 0.73 -19.93
N CYS A 25 -12.66 1.98 -19.66
CA CYS A 25 -13.61 3.12 -19.62
C CYS A 25 -14.31 3.34 -20.97
N ALA A 26 -13.68 3.02 -22.09
CA ALA A 26 -14.26 3.24 -23.41
C ALA A 26 -15.37 2.25 -23.73
N SER A 27 -15.18 0.99 -23.36
CA SER A 27 -16.16 -0.09 -23.63
C SER A 27 -17.04 -0.44 -22.43
N GLY A 28 -16.72 0.05 -21.22
CA GLY A 28 -17.40 -0.32 -19.98
C GLY A 28 -17.10 -1.76 -19.52
N ARG A 29 -16.11 -2.42 -20.11
CA ARG A 29 -15.78 -3.82 -19.79
C ARG A 29 -14.88 -3.88 -18.57
N ASN A 30 -15.24 -4.77 -17.64
CA ASN A 30 -14.39 -5.19 -16.55
C ASN A 30 -13.90 -6.61 -16.83
N GLU A 31 -12.61 -6.85 -16.70
CA GLU A 31 -12.01 -8.17 -16.89
C GLU A 31 -11.08 -8.53 -15.73
N THR A 32 -11.08 -9.79 -15.34
CA THR A 32 -10.12 -10.33 -14.38
C THR A 32 -8.84 -10.69 -15.09
N LEU A 33 -7.71 -10.20 -14.59
CA LEU A 33 -6.41 -10.55 -15.15
C LEU A 33 -6.01 -11.97 -14.72
N PRO A 34 -5.49 -12.81 -15.63
CA PRO A 34 -5.09 -14.19 -15.36
C PRO A 34 -3.72 -14.22 -14.63
N ILE A 35 -3.68 -13.71 -13.40
CA ILE A 35 -2.48 -13.61 -12.59
C ILE A 35 -2.60 -14.58 -11.42
N GLN A 36 -1.56 -15.39 -11.19
CA GLN A 36 -1.48 -16.23 -10.02
C GLN A 36 -1.06 -15.40 -8.80
N LEU A 37 -2.01 -15.12 -7.92
CA LEU A 37 -1.84 -14.34 -6.71
C LEU A 37 -1.67 -15.23 -5.48
N GLY A 38 -1.11 -14.65 -4.40
CA GLY A 38 -1.17 -15.22 -3.07
C GLY A 38 -2.54 -15.03 -2.41
N ASP A 39 -2.65 -15.33 -1.14
CA ASP A 39 -3.82 -14.97 -0.38
C ASP A 39 -3.72 -13.50 0.12
N ARG A 40 -4.86 -12.84 0.24
CA ARG A 40 -5.01 -11.50 0.82
C ARG A 40 -4.13 -10.45 0.12
N LEU A 41 -4.52 -10.08 -1.08
CA LEU A 41 -3.87 -9.04 -1.87
C LEU A 41 -4.18 -7.66 -1.30
N GLY A 42 -3.22 -7.04 -0.61
CA GLY A 42 -3.42 -5.75 0.06
C GLY A 42 -3.23 -4.54 -0.84
N ALA A 43 -2.29 -4.60 -1.78
CA ALA A 43 -2.00 -3.46 -2.64
C ALA A 43 -1.48 -3.87 -4.01
N MET A 44 -1.65 -2.94 -4.95
CA MET A 44 -1.10 -3.01 -6.30
C MET A 44 -0.57 -1.63 -6.69
N VAL A 45 0.66 -1.59 -7.20
CA VAL A 45 1.27 -0.37 -7.73
C VAL A 45 1.99 -0.67 -9.04
N PHE A 46 2.34 0.39 -9.78
CA PHE A 46 3.08 0.27 -11.03
C PHE A 46 4.48 0.87 -10.91
N THR A 47 5.45 0.21 -11.51
CA THR A 47 6.80 0.75 -11.71
C THR A 47 6.79 1.82 -12.81
N ALA A 48 7.84 2.63 -12.88
CA ALA A 48 7.96 3.69 -13.89
C ALA A 48 7.96 3.14 -15.34
N ASP A 49 8.39 1.89 -15.54
CA ASP A 49 8.35 1.19 -16.83
C ASP A 49 7.04 0.41 -17.07
N GLY A 50 6.03 0.60 -16.20
CA GLY A 50 4.68 0.06 -16.37
C GLY A 50 4.49 -1.39 -15.92
N ARG A 51 5.49 -2.01 -15.28
CA ARG A 51 5.30 -3.34 -14.68
C ARG A 51 4.50 -3.24 -13.39
N MET A 52 3.77 -4.28 -13.08
CA MET A 52 2.93 -4.33 -11.89
C MET A 52 3.70 -4.92 -10.70
N VAL A 53 3.51 -4.31 -9.54
CA VAL A 53 3.98 -4.84 -8.27
C VAL A 53 2.77 -5.04 -7.37
N ALA A 54 2.63 -6.25 -6.84
CA ALA A 54 1.57 -6.63 -5.91
C ALA A 54 2.16 -6.88 -4.51
N ALA A 55 1.44 -6.50 -3.48
CA ALA A 55 1.79 -6.73 -2.09
C ALA A 55 0.72 -7.61 -1.43
N ASP A 56 1.14 -8.73 -0.88
CA ASP A 56 0.26 -9.69 -0.23
C ASP A 56 0.86 -10.20 1.10
N ARG A 57 0.28 -11.23 1.69
CA ARG A 57 0.77 -11.83 2.94
C ARG A 57 2.17 -12.45 2.79
N THR A 58 2.56 -12.83 1.60
CA THR A 58 3.85 -13.50 1.34
C THR A 58 4.93 -12.52 0.84
N GLY A 59 4.62 -11.24 0.81
CA GLY A 59 5.60 -10.20 0.52
C GLY A 59 5.23 -9.27 -0.64
N LEU A 60 6.26 -8.65 -1.18
CA LEU A 60 6.19 -7.78 -2.35
C LEU A 60 6.61 -8.57 -3.59
N HIS A 61 5.79 -8.57 -4.63
CA HIS A 61 5.98 -9.38 -5.83
C HIS A 61 5.92 -8.55 -7.10
N LEU A 62 6.88 -8.77 -7.99
CA LEU A 62 6.78 -8.30 -9.36
C LEU A 62 5.93 -9.27 -10.16
N ILE A 63 4.97 -8.75 -10.90
CA ILE A 63 4.09 -9.53 -11.78
C ILE A 63 4.61 -9.42 -13.21
N GLU A 64 5.06 -10.53 -13.76
CA GLU A 64 5.57 -10.64 -15.12
C GLU A 64 4.95 -11.87 -15.81
N HIS A 65 4.38 -11.69 -16.98
CA HIS A 65 3.77 -12.77 -17.79
C HIS A 65 2.72 -13.61 -17.03
N GLY A 66 1.94 -12.97 -16.14
CA GLY A 66 0.91 -13.63 -15.33
C GLY A 66 1.45 -14.39 -14.11
N GLN A 67 2.75 -14.37 -13.90
CA GLN A 67 3.40 -15.01 -12.75
C GLN A 67 3.95 -13.96 -11.78
N ARG A 68 4.08 -14.34 -10.53
CA ARG A 68 4.69 -13.49 -9.51
C ARG A 68 6.11 -13.94 -9.19
N ARG A 69 7.00 -12.98 -9.06
CA ARG A 69 8.37 -13.16 -8.57
C ARG A 69 8.56 -12.32 -7.30
N THR A 70 8.85 -12.96 -6.19
CA THR A 70 9.06 -12.27 -4.91
C THR A 70 10.26 -11.34 -5.00
N LEU A 71 10.04 -10.08 -4.63
CA LEU A 71 11.06 -9.04 -4.52
C LEU A 71 11.59 -8.91 -3.09
N ALA A 72 10.67 -8.91 -2.11
CA ALA A 72 10.99 -8.77 -0.70
C ALA A 72 9.89 -9.39 0.18
N HIS A 73 10.26 -9.91 1.35
CA HIS A 73 9.33 -10.37 2.39
C HIS A 73 9.89 -10.02 3.77
N PRO A 74 9.84 -8.74 4.17
CA PRO A 74 10.47 -8.30 5.41
C PRO A 74 9.76 -8.80 6.67
N ASP A 75 8.47 -9.14 6.59
CA ASP A 75 7.66 -9.69 7.69
C ASP A 75 7.56 -11.23 7.65
N ALA A 76 8.51 -11.94 7.01
CA ALA A 76 8.50 -13.41 6.93
C ALA A 76 8.44 -14.12 8.29
N GLY A 77 8.91 -13.48 9.36
CA GLY A 77 8.82 -13.98 10.73
C GLY A 77 7.46 -13.72 11.42
N GLN A 78 6.52 -13.08 10.76
CA GLN A 78 5.19 -12.71 11.27
C GLN A 78 4.09 -13.35 10.41
N PRO A 79 3.80 -14.63 10.59
CA PRO A 79 2.94 -15.39 9.66
C PRO A 79 1.48 -14.91 9.62
N LEU A 80 1.04 -14.13 10.61
CA LEU A 80 -0.30 -13.54 10.65
C LEU A 80 -0.35 -12.13 10.05
N ASN A 81 0.79 -11.54 9.69
CA ASN A 81 0.82 -10.23 9.06
C ASN A 81 0.69 -10.36 7.54
N CYS A 82 0.05 -9.36 6.96
CA CYS A 82 0.00 -9.15 5.52
C CYS A 82 0.26 -7.68 5.21
N PHE A 83 0.77 -7.38 4.02
CA PHE A 83 0.67 -6.02 3.50
C PHE A 83 -0.80 -5.67 3.28
N ASN A 84 -1.19 -4.45 3.66
CA ASN A 84 -2.58 -4.00 3.54
C ASN A 84 -2.70 -2.92 2.47
N ASP A 85 -2.09 -1.76 2.66
CA ASP A 85 -2.15 -0.67 1.69
C ASP A 85 -0.75 -0.18 1.31
N ALA A 86 -0.60 0.40 0.13
CA ALA A 86 0.68 0.89 -0.36
C ALA A 86 0.54 2.06 -1.34
N LYS A 87 1.54 2.94 -1.34
CA LYS A 87 1.63 4.04 -2.30
C LYS A 87 3.09 4.36 -2.60
N VAL A 88 3.36 4.83 -3.81
CA VAL A 88 4.67 5.31 -4.22
C VAL A 88 4.78 6.81 -3.95
N ASP A 89 5.88 7.23 -3.32
CA ASP A 89 6.16 8.64 -3.12
C ASP A 89 6.73 9.33 -4.38
N ALA A 90 6.88 10.64 -4.34
CA ALA A 90 7.38 11.43 -5.47
C ALA A 90 8.83 11.07 -5.88
N GLN A 91 9.57 10.38 -5.04
CA GLN A 91 10.93 9.91 -5.31
C GLN A 91 10.98 8.46 -5.82
N GLY A 92 9.81 7.82 -6.01
CA GLY A 92 9.71 6.45 -6.51
C GLY A 92 9.93 5.37 -5.45
N ARG A 93 9.92 5.70 -4.17
CA ARG A 93 9.97 4.72 -3.08
C ARG A 93 8.57 4.20 -2.80
N LEU A 94 8.43 2.88 -2.68
CA LEU A 94 7.18 2.26 -2.29
C LEU A 94 7.08 2.24 -0.76
N TRP A 95 5.98 2.75 -0.25
CA TRP A 95 5.62 2.69 1.17
C TRP A 95 4.45 1.73 1.32
N SER A 96 4.55 0.81 2.27
CA SER A 96 3.47 -0.14 2.53
C SER A 96 3.34 -0.40 4.02
N GLY A 97 2.11 -0.37 4.50
CA GLY A 97 1.75 -0.75 5.85
C GLY A 97 1.29 -2.20 5.94
N GLY A 98 1.60 -2.83 7.06
CA GLY A 98 1.13 -4.16 7.39
C GLY A 98 -0.08 -4.14 8.31
N ALA A 99 -0.82 -5.24 8.29
CA ALA A 99 -1.96 -5.52 9.17
C ALA A 99 -1.86 -6.94 9.74
N ASP A 100 -2.33 -7.12 10.96
CA ASP A 100 -2.67 -8.45 11.47
C ASP A 100 -3.90 -8.98 10.74
N THR A 101 -3.83 -10.18 10.17
CA THR A 101 -4.95 -10.79 9.43
C THR A 101 -6.19 -11.08 10.28
N LYS A 102 -6.07 -11.04 11.60
CA LYS A 102 -7.17 -11.18 12.55
C LYS A 102 -7.71 -9.85 13.05
N ASP A 103 -7.05 -8.74 12.69
CA ASP A 103 -7.40 -7.38 13.11
C ASP A 103 -7.42 -7.21 14.65
N THR A 104 -6.56 -7.93 15.36
CA THR A 104 -6.52 -7.93 16.85
C THR A 104 -5.20 -7.42 17.41
N ASP A 105 -4.07 -7.83 16.81
CA ASP A 105 -2.77 -7.58 17.38
C ASP A 105 -2.07 -6.40 16.68
N ALA A 106 -1.49 -5.50 17.44
CA ALA A 106 -0.70 -4.39 16.91
C ALA A 106 0.68 -4.84 16.44
N SER A 107 0.72 -5.87 15.58
CA SER A 107 1.93 -6.51 15.05
C SER A 107 2.36 -5.95 13.70
N GLY A 108 1.51 -5.17 13.05
CA GLY A 108 1.79 -4.55 11.75
C GLY A 108 2.97 -3.58 11.79
N SER A 109 3.69 -3.52 10.69
CA SER A 109 4.86 -2.67 10.50
C SER A 109 4.69 -1.77 9.28
N LEU A 110 5.33 -0.61 9.31
CA LEU A 110 5.43 0.30 8.17
C LEU A 110 6.79 0.13 7.52
N TRP A 111 6.80 -0.14 6.23
CA TRP A 111 8.00 -0.38 5.43
C TRP A 111 8.13 0.61 4.30
N VAL A 112 9.37 0.96 3.97
CA VAL A 112 9.72 1.65 2.73
C VAL A 112 10.68 0.79 1.91
N PHE A 113 10.46 0.74 0.61
CA PHE A 113 11.26 -0.02 -0.34
C PHE A 113 11.87 0.93 -1.37
N ASP A 114 13.15 0.76 -1.63
CA ASP A 114 13.85 1.47 -2.69
C ASP A 114 13.60 0.82 -4.07
N ALA A 115 14.16 1.39 -5.12
CA ALA A 115 14.04 0.88 -6.50
C ALA A 115 14.61 -0.54 -6.70
N LYS A 116 15.41 -1.04 -5.75
CA LYS A 116 15.93 -2.42 -5.74
C LYS A 116 15.12 -3.33 -4.83
N ALA A 117 13.97 -2.87 -4.34
CA ALA A 117 13.12 -3.54 -3.36
C ALA A 117 13.82 -3.84 -2.02
N LYS A 118 14.89 -3.10 -1.69
CA LYS A 118 15.50 -3.18 -0.37
C LYS A 118 14.55 -2.54 0.65
N ALA A 119 14.11 -3.36 1.60
CA ALA A 119 13.18 -2.95 2.65
C ALA A 119 13.91 -2.24 3.80
N ARG A 120 13.30 -1.17 4.32
CA ARG A 120 13.66 -0.51 5.57
C ARG A 120 12.40 -0.34 6.41
N LYS A 121 12.43 -0.81 7.66
CA LYS A 121 11.35 -0.58 8.61
C LYS A 121 11.35 0.88 9.04
N VAL A 122 10.19 1.50 8.96
CA VAL A 122 9.96 2.89 9.38
C VAL A 122 9.39 2.93 10.78
N ASP A 123 8.36 2.11 11.04
CA ASP A 123 7.66 2.06 12.31
C ASP A 123 6.95 0.70 12.47
N SER A 124 6.32 0.49 13.63
CA SER A 124 5.56 -0.73 13.93
C SER A 124 4.48 -0.45 14.99
N GLY A 125 3.72 -1.47 15.34
CA GLY A 125 2.66 -1.34 16.35
C GLY A 125 1.35 -0.84 15.75
N PHE A 126 1.03 -1.26 14.53
CA PHE A 126 -0.25 -1.04 13.88
C PHE A 126 -1.10 -2.31 13.94
N ILE A 127 -2.40 -2.16 14.16
CA ILE A 127 -3.37 -3.26 14.02
C ILE A 127 -3.68 -3.44 12.54
N CYS A 128 -4.10 -2.35 11.86
CA CYS A 128 -4.36 -2.33 10.43
C CYS A 128 -3.91 -0.99 9.84
N SER A 129 -2.71 -0.96 9.28
CA SER A 129 -2.18 0.24 8.67
C SER A 129 -2.79 0.47 7.28
N ASN A 130 -3.37 1.64 7.06
CA ASN A 130 -3.94 2.11 5.81
C ASN A 130 -3.29 3.42 5.34
N GLY A 131 -3.51 3.78 4.10
CA GLY A 131 -2.74 4.81 3.42
C GLY A 131 -1.46 4.21 2.82
N PRO A 132 -0.39 4.89 2.50
CA PRO A 132 -0.07 6.25 2.90
C PRO A 132 -0.65 7.34 2.02
N ALA A 133 -0.53 8.59 2.52
CA ALA A 133 -0.66 9.78 1.72
C ALA A 133 0.52 10.72 2.00
N PHE A 134 0.90 11.52 1.00
CA PHE A 134 2.05 12.42 1.09
C PHE A 134 1.62 13.86 0.81
N SER A 135 2.18 14.81 1.57
CA SER A 135 2.00 16.22 1.26
C SER A 135 2.59 16.58 -0.11
N PRO A 136 2.06 17.62 -0.80
CA PRO A 136 2.56 18.00 -2.13
C PRO A 136 4.04 18.36 -2.17
N ASP A 137 4.60 18.86 -1.06
CA ASP A 137 6.03 19.15 -0.92
C ASP A 137 6.89 17.91 -0.56
N GLY A 138 6.26 16.73 -0.36
CA GLY A 138 6.93 15.49 0.02
C GLY A 138 7.51 15.46 1.42
N ARG A 139 7.22 16.45 2.26
CA ARG A 139 7.83 16.58 3.61
C ARG A 139 7.01 15.92 4.71
N ARG A 140 5.83 15.41 4.39
CA ARG A 140 4.93 14.75 5.35
C ARG A 140 4.35 13.48 4.74
N ALA A 141 4.28 12.44 5.57
CA ALA A 141 3.48 11.26 5.29
C ALA A 141 2.39 11.12 6.34
N TYR A 142 1.27 10.60 5.91
CA TYR A 142 0.13 10.29 6.76
C TYR A 142 -0.20 8.81 6.62
N PHE A 143 -0.49 8.16 7.74
CA PHE A 143 -0.92 6.77 7.83
C PHE A 143 -2.07 6.66 8.80
N THR A 144 -3.01 5.78 8.49
CA THR A 144 -4.13 5.44 9.35
C THR A 144 -3.84 4.12 10.06
N ASP A 145 -4.21 4.02 11.32
CA ASP A 145 -4.47 2.73 11.94
C ASP A 145 -5.99 2.62 12.16
N SER A 146 -6.64 1.82 11.32
CA SER A 146 -8.11 1.75 11.26
C SER A 146 -8.72 1.35 12.58
N TYR A 147 -8.14 0.37 13.29
CA TYR A 147 -8.67 -0.13 14.56
C TYR A 147 -8.23 0.69 15.77
N ALA A 148 -7.18 1.52 15.64
CA ALA A 148 -6.84 2.54 16.62
C ALA A 148 -7.68 3.83 16.44
N PHE A 149 -8.44 3.95 15.33
CA PHE A 149 -9.22 5.13 14.97
C PHE A 149 -8.37 6.39 14.95
N GLU A 150 -7.14 6.30 14.42
CA GLU A 150 -6.20 7.40 14.47
C GLU A 150 -5.44 7.53 13.15
N ILE A 151 -5.29 8.78 12.73
CA ILE A 151 -4.41 9.16 11.62
C ILE A 151 -3.11 9.69 12.22
N TRP A 152 -2.02 9.11 11.79
CA TRP A 152 -0.67 9.45 12.20
C TRP A 152 0.04 10.29 11.14
N ARG A 153 0.91 11.19 11.58
CA ARG A 153 1.77 12.01 10.74
C ARG A 153 3.24 11.76 11.04
N TYR A 154 4.03 11.75 9.99
CA TYR A 154 5.49 11.73 10.02
C TYR A 154 6.04 12.91 9.26
N ASP A 155 7.05 13.57 9.79
CA ASP A 155 7.89 14.48 9.02
C ASP A 155 8.91 13.63 8.25
N ILE A 156 9.12 13.92 6.96
CA ILE A 156 10.02 13.16 6.07
C ILE A 156 11.08 14.10 5.50
N ASP A 157 12.31 13.63 5.43
CA ASP A 157 13.31 14.19 4.53
C ASP A 157 13.04 13.65 3.11
N PRO A 158 12.60 14.49 2.14
CA PRO A 158 12.28 14.00 0.81
C PRO A 158 13.47 13.34 0.09
N ALA A 159 14.69 13.80 0.34
CA ALA A 159 15.87 13.29 -0.36
C ALA A 159 16.26 11.88 0.13
N SER A 160 16.33 11.66 1.43
CA SER A 160 16.75 10.39 2.02
C SER A 160 15.59 9.43 2.29
N GLY A 161 14.36 9.94 2.48
CA GLY A 161 13.21 9.19 2.97
C GLY A 161 13.27 8.88 4.46
N GLU A 162 14.22 9.47 5.19
CA GLU A 162 14.25 9.35 6.64
C GLU A 162 13.04 10.04 7.26
N VAL A 163 12.48 9.42 8.30
CA VAL A 163 11.28 9.90 8.98
C VAL A 163 11.55 10.27 10.42
N GLY A 164 10.91 11.33 10.85
CA GLY A 164 10.85 11.71 12.26
C GLY A 164 9.90 10.80 13.06
N PRO A 165 9.73 11.08 14.36
CA PRO A 165 8.84 10.28 15.20
C PRO A 165 7.37 10.43 14.78
N ARG A 166 6.60 9.35 14.96
CA ARG A 166 5.15 9.31 14.81
C ARG A 166 4.48 10.35 15.71
N ARG A 167 3.55 11.11 15.13
CA ARG A 167 2.73 12.08 15.85
C ARG A 167 1.26 11.89 15.49
N SER A 168 0.38 11.99 16.48
CA SER A 168 -1.05 12.05 16.24
C SER A 168 -1.40 13.25 15.37
N PHE A 169 -2.15 13.00 14.29
CA PHE A 169 -2.67 14.04 13.41
C PHE A 169 -4.15 14.28 13.65
N ALA A 170 -4.95 13.19 13.66
CA ALA A 170 -6.38 13.26 13.94
C ALA A 170 -6.84 11.96 14.58
N LYS A 171 -7.79 12.06 15.50
CA LYS A 171 -8.56 10.93 16.03
C LYS A 171 -9.94 10.94 15.42
N ILE A 172 -10.37 9.78 14.93
CA ILE A 172 -11.66 9.61 14.28
C ILE A 172 -12.64 9.04 15.31
N PRO A 173 -13.79 9.70 15.56
CA PRO A 173 -14.80 9.13 16.42
C PRO A 173 -15.31 7.79 15.87
N GLN A 174 -15.42 6.76 16.69
CA GLN A 174 -15.88 5.44 16.26
C GLN A 174 -17.26 5.45 15.59
N VAL A 175 -18.10 6.42 15.98
CA VAL A 175 -19.43 6.59 15.37
C VAL A 175 -19.37 7.01 13.90
N ASP A 176 -18.25 7.61 13.45
CA ASP A 176 -18.03 8.05 12.07
C ASP A 176 -17.51 6.91 11.18
N GLY A 177 -17.18 5.75 11.76
CA GLY A 177 -16.69 4.57 11.06
C GLY A 177 -15.18 4.36 11.21
N TYR A 178 -14.65 3.45 10.39
CA TYR A 178 -13.23 3.13 10.40
C TYR A 178 -12.50 4.01 9.38
N PRO A 179 -11.48 4.78 9.78
CA PRO A 179 -10.62 5.45 8.82
C PRO A 179 -9.85 4.41 8.00
N ASP A 180 -9.72 4.62 6.69
CA ASP A 180 -9.17 3.64 5.77
C ASP A 180 -8.13 4.30 4.83
N GLY A 181 -8.16 4.00 3.54
CA GLY A 181 -7.28 4.60 2.56
C GLY A 181 -7.41 6.11 2.46
N MET A 182 -6.35 6.80 2.05
CA MET A 182 -6.35 8.25 2.04
C MET A 182 -5.58 8.84 0.86
N THR A 183 -5.85 10.11 0.60
CA THR A 183 -5.08 10.89 -0.36
C THR A 183 -4.93 12.35 0.11
N VAL A 184 -3.94 13.05 -0.45
CA VAL A 184 -3.77 14.49 -0.25
C VAL A 184 -4.00 15.18 -1.59
N ASP A 185 -4.81 16.24 -1.59
CA ASP A 185 -5.05 17.02 -2.79
C ASP A 185 -3.90 18.01 -3.09
N ALA A 186 -3.99 18.69 -4.24
CA ALA A 186 -2.94 19.60 -4.70
C ALA A 186 -2.72 20.83 -3.80
N VAL A 187 -3.69 21.18 -2.95
CA VAL A 187 -3.59 22.30 -2.00
C VAL A 187 -3.23 21.84 -0.57
N GLY A 188 -3.10 20.53 -0.36
CA GLY A 188 -2.59 19.94 0.87
C GLY A 188 -3.65 19.46 1.86
N PHE A 189 -4.92 19.39 1.48
CA PHE A 189 -5.95 18.78 2.31
C PHE A 189 -5.86 17.25 2.26
N LEU A 190 -5.94 16.62 3.42
CA LEU A 190 -6.00 15.18 3.56
C LEU A 190 -7.45 14.72 3.47
N TRP A 191 -7.71 13.74 2.61
CA TRP A 191 -8.99 13.06 2.44
C TRP A 191 -8.84 11.60 2.90
N ASN A 192 -9.68 11.20 3.84
CA ASN A 192 -9.71 9.84 4.40
C ASN A 192 -11.15 9.31 4.40
#